data_8a3ea5ecbbdd5a27dd5a3d0fc126f4cc
#
_entry.id   8a3ea5ecbbdd5a27dd5a3d0fc126f4cc
#
_cell.length_a   1.000
_cell.length_b   1.000
_cell.length_c   1.000
_cell.angle_alpha   90.00
_cell.angle_beta   90.00
_cell.angle_gamma   90.00
#
_symmetry.space_group_name_H-M   'P 1'
#
loop_
_entity.id
_entity.type
_entity.pdbx_description
1 polymer ?
#
loop_
_entity_poly.entity_id
_entity_poly.type
_entity_poly.pdbx_seq_one_letter_code
_entity_poly.pdbx_strand_id
1 'polypeptide(L)'
;MIQGRFDEERNQVFFEISLVGNDGELIFVDALLDTGFTGWLAMNSQDLDFNWPLVDDQYPMNTARGEGDFSIYIGTVQIDGQEFNVPVVVGDEIPEIIIGMEWLKTKRLVVDLVAGILSLG
;
A
#
# COMPACT_ATOMS: atom_id res chain seq x y z
N MET A 1 -5.00 -4.64 15.35
CA MET A 1 -3.74 -3.89 15.31
C MET A 1 -2.63 -4.78 14.78
N ILE A 2 -1.93 -4.33 13.76
CA ILE A 2 -0.78 -5.06 13.23
C ILE A 2 0.51 -4.38 13.67
N GLN A 3 1.59 -5.17 13.74
CA GLN A 3 2.91 -4.68 14.10
C GLN A 3 3.76 -4.50 12.87
N GLY A 4 4.54 -3.44 12.85
CA GLY A 4 5.46 -3.14 11.77
C GLY A 4 6.89 -3.55 12.09
N ARG A 5 7.74 -3.34 11.12
CA ARG A 5 9.18 -3.48 11.28
C ARG A 5 9.90 -2.25 10.73
N PHE A 6 11.03 -1.96 11.32
CA PHE A 6 11.90 -0.89 10.84
C PHE A 6 13.11 -1.48 10.12
N ASP A 7 13.30 -1.04 8.88
CA ASP A 7 14.49 -1.41 8.09
C ASP A 7 15.56 -0.35 8.32
N GLU A 8 16.60 -0.69 9.07
CA GLU A 8 17.65 0.25 9.45
C GLU A 8 18.51 0.69 8.26
N GLU A 9 18.71 -0.19 7.29
CA GLU A 9 19.51 0.14 6.11
C GLU A 9 18.81 1.15 5.22
N ARG A 10 17.50 1.00 5.05
CA ARG A 10 16.69 1.86 4.22
C ARG A 10 16.06 3.03 4.98
N ASN A 11 16.10 2.96 6.30
CA ASN A 11 15.49 3.95 7.19
C ASN A 11 13.98 4.11 6.92
N GLN A 12 13.29 2.98 6.81
CA GLN A 12 11.88 2.93 6.41
C GLN A 12 11.08 1.97 7.30
N VAL A 13 9.78 2.23 7.39
CA VAL A 13 8.83 1.43 8.17
C VAL A 13 7.97 0.61 7.22
N PHE A 14 7.85 -0.69 7.51
CA PHE A 14 7.05 -1.63 6.73
C PHE A 14 6.00 -2.30 7.61
N PHE A 15 4.86 -2.58 7.01
CA PHE A 15 3.81 -3.40 7.62
C PHE A 15 3.45 -4.53 6.68
N GLU A 16 3.29 -5.75 7.22
CA GLU A 16 2.79 -6.88 6.46
C GLU A 16 1.27 -6.78 6.33
N ILE A 17 0.81 -6.79 5.09
CA ILE A 17 -0.62 -6.81 4.76
C ILE A 17 -0.88 -7.98 3.81
N SER A 18 -2.15 -8.30 3.60
CA SER A 18 -2.52 -9.31 2.61
C SER A 18 -3.26 -8.68 1.45
N LEU A 19 -2.88 -9.06 0.24
CA LEU A 19 -3.62 -8.73 -0.97
C LEU A 19 -4.49 -9.93 -1.33
N VAL A 20 -5.75 -9.66 -1.64
CA VAL A 20 -6.75 -10.70 -1.90
C VAL A 20 -7.12 -10.67 -3.37
N GLY A 21 -6.84 -11.76 -4.09
CA GLY A 21 -7.25 -11.91 -5.48
C GLY A 21 -8.74 -12.18 -5.63
N ASN A 22 -9.25 -12.02 -6.85
CA ASN A 22 -10.66 -12.30 -7.15
C ASN A 22 -11.05 -13.76 -6.95
N ASP A 23 -10.06 -14.66 -6.93
CA ASP A 23 -10.26 -16.08 -6.62
C ASP A 23 -10.23 -16.36 -5.11
N GLY A 24 -10.04 -15.34 -4.27
CA GLY A 24 -9.93 -15.47 -2.84
C GLY A 24 -8.53 -15.80 -2.33
N GLU A 25 -7.55 -15.89 -3.21
CA GLU A 25 -6.16 -16.16 -2.81
C GLU A 25 -5.61 -15.00 -1.99
N LEU A 26 -4.95 -15.33 -0.87
CA LEU A 26 -4.28 -14.37 0.00
C LEU A 26 -2.78 -14.37 -0.29
N ILE A 27 -2.24 -13.20 -0.58
CA ILE A 27 -0.79 -13.03 -0.76
C ILE A 27 -0.30 -12.02 0.26
N PHE A 28 0.64 -12.45 1.11
CA PHE A 28 1.24 -11.61 2.12
C PHE A 28 2.37 -10.79 1.51
N VAL A 29 2.35 -9.49 1.75
CA VAL A 29 3.35 -8.57 1.23
C VAL A 29 3.81 -7.61 2.32
N ASP A 30 5.08 -7.19 2.25
CA ASP A 30 5.59 -6.10 3.05
C ASP A 30 5.29 -4.79 2.33
N ALA A 31 4.49 -3.94 2.93
CA ALA A 31 4.14 -2.64 2.36
C ALA A 31 4.91 -1.53 3.06
N LEU A 32 5.54 -0.69 2.27
CA LEU A 32 6.20 0.52 2.76
C LEU A 32 5.15 1.53 3.21
N LEU A 33 5.28 2.01 4.44
CA LEU A 33 4.50 3.15 4.90
C LEU A 33 5.10 4.42 4.34
N ASP A 34 4.31 5.14 3.53
CA ASP A 34 4.72 6.41 2.93
C ASP A 34 3.64 7.47 3.16
N THR A 35 3.84 8.33 4.15
CA THR A 35 2.89 9.39 4.48
C THR A 35 2.85 10.51 3.43
N GLY A 36 3.81 10.54 2.53
CA GLY A 36 3.79 11.44 1.37
C GLY A 36 2.87 10.97 0.25
N PHE A 37 2.46 9.70 0.27
CA PHE A 37 1.46 9.18 -0.64
C PHE A 37 0.07 9.38 -0.02
N THR A 38 -0.80 10.11 -0.72
CA THR A 38 -2.11 10.49 -0.16
C THR A 38 -3.21 9.45 -0.36
N GLY A 39 -2.95 8.38 -1.11
CA GLY A 39 -3.93 7.32 -1.37
C GLY A 39 -3.89 6.19 -0.35
N TRP A 40 -4.46 5.05 -0.77
CA TRP A 40 -4.54 3.83 0.03
C TRP A 40 -3.38 2.88 -0.25
N LEU A 41 -3.23 2.49 -1.51
CA LEU A 41 -2.27 1.47 -1.93
C LEU A 41 -1.71 1.86 -3.30
N ALA A 42 -0.42 1.68 -3.47
CA ALA A 42 0.24 1.81 -4.76
C ALA A 42 1.14 0.60 -4.99
N MET A 43 1.27 0.18 -6.25
CA MET A 43 2.09 -0.97 -6.59
C MET A 43 2.59 -0.90 -8.03
N ASN A 44 3.65 -1.65 -8.30
CA ASN A 44 4.19 -1.79 -9.64
C ASN A 44 3.25 -2.65 -10.50
N SER A 45 3.11 -2.28 -11.76
CA SER A 45 2.26 -3.01 -12.70
C SER A 45 2.68 -4.47 -12.89
N GLN A 46 3.96 -4.79 -12.71
CA GLN A 46 4.46 -6.16 -12.80
C GLN A 46 3.96 -7.06 -11.65
N ASP A 47 3.57 -6.46 -10.52
CA ASP A 47 3.07 -7.19 -9.37
C ASP A 47 1.55 -7.36 -9.38
N LEU A 48 0.88 -6.80 -10.40
CA LEU A 48 -0.57 -6.82 -10.52
C LEU A 48 -1.04 -8.14 -11.16
N ASP A 49 -1.35 -9.12 -10.33
CA ASP A 49 -1.82 -10.44 -10.79
C ASP A 49 -2.98 -10.91 -9.90
N PHE A 50 -4.00 -10.07 -9.77
CA PHE A 50 -5.10 -10.33 -8.85
C PHE A 50 -6.47 -10.32 -9.52
N ASN A 51 -6.54 -10.03 -10.81
CA ASN A 51 -7.78 -9.86 -11.56
C ASN A 51 -8.72 -8.81 -10.94
N TRP A 52 -8.15 -7.76 -10.41
CA TRP A 52 -8.94 -6.65 -9.86
C TRP A 52 -9.57 -5.82 -10.98
N PRO A 53 -10.76 -5.25 -10.76
CA PRO A 53 -11.39 -4.38 -11.74
C PRO A 53 -10.58 -3.12 -12.02
N LEU A 54 -10.39 -2.80 -13.29
CA LEU A 54 -9.79 -1.55 -13.73
C LEU A 54 -10.85 -0.45 -13.70
N VAL A 55 -10.51 0.70 -13.08
CA VAL A 55 -11.40 1.86 -12.99
C VAL A 55 -10.96 2.95 -13.96
N ASP A 56 -9.67 3.23 -14.05
CA ASP A 56 -9.12 4.28 -14.90
C ASP A 56 -7.72 3.86 -15.34
N ASP A 57 -7.47 3.84 -16.64
CA ASP A 57 -6.18 3.44 -17.19
C ASP A 57 -5.26 4.63 -17.52
N GLN A 58 -5.74 5.86 -17.32
CA GLN A 58 -4.97 7.08 -17.59
C GLN A 58 -5.19 8.11 -16.50
N TYR A 59 -4.81 7.77 -15.29
CA TYR A 59 -4.93 8.66 -14.14
C TYR A 59 -3.64 9.49 -14.00
N PRO A 60 -3.69 10.82 -14.22
CA PRO A 60 -2.49 11.64 -14.10
C PRO A 60 -2.13 11.85 -12.63
N MET A 61 -0.84 11.71 -12.32
CA MET A 61 -0.34 11.91 -10.98
C MET A 61 1.07 12.49 -11.04
N ASN A 62 1.36 13.44 -10.16
CA ASN A 62 2.70 14.00 -9.99
C ASN A 62 3.53 13.09 -9.09
N THR A 63 4.73 12.79 -9.54
CA THR A 63 5.71 12.00 -8.77
C THR A 63 6.98 12.80 -8.63
N ALA A 64 7.95 12.26 -7.90
CA ALA A 64 9.28 12.85 -7.77
C ALA A 64 10.02 12.94 -9.12
N ARG A 65 9.59 12.16 -10.12
CA ARG A 65 10.16 12.17 -11.49
C ARG A 65 9.37 13.00 -12.48
N GLY A 66 8.34 13.72 -12.00
CA GLY A 66 7.46 14.52 -12.82
C GLY A 66 6.08 13.90 -12.93
N GLU A 67 5.29 14.41 -13.88
CA GLU A 67 3.94 13.91 -14.14
C GLU A 67 4.00 12.61 -14.94
N GLY A 68 3.22 11.62 -14.52
CA GLY A 68 3.10 10.34 -15.22
C GLY A 68 1.65 9.86 -15.23
N ASP A 69 1.36 8.94 -16.13
CA ASP A 69 0.07 8.28 -16.21
C ASP A 69 0.11 6.97 -15.43
N PHE A 70 -0.90 6.78 -14.60
CA PHE A 70 -1.07 5.61 -13.76
C PHE A 70 -2.42 4.98 -14.03
N SER A 71 -2.58 3.73 -13.68
CA SER A 71 -3.87 3.06 -13.70
C SER A 71 -4.43 2.98 -12.30
N ILE A 72 -5.76 3.04 -12.19
CA ILE A 72 -6.45 2.84 -10.91
C ILE A 72 -7.29 1.58 -11.01
N TYR A 73 -7.09 0.68 -10.06
CA TYR A 73 -7.87 -0.54 -9.88
C TYR A 73 -8.61 -0.48 -8.55
N ILE A 74 -9.65 -1.27 -8.41
CA ILE A 74 -10.23 -1.54 -7.09
C ILE A 74 -9.66 -2.85 -6.60
N GLY A 75 -8.83 -2.78 -5.58
CA GLY A 75 -8.20 -3.95 -4.99
C GLY A 75 -8.81 -4.31 -3.64
N THR A 76 -8.59 -5.54 -3.23
CA THR A 76 -9.00 -6.03 -1.91
C THR A 76 -7.77 -6.24 -1.06
N VAL A 77 -7.75 -5.60 0.10
CA VAL A 77 -6.65 -5.65 1.07
C VAL A 77 -7.21 -6.19 2.38
N GLN A 78 -6.51 -7.12 3.00
CA GLN A 78 -6.84 -7.61 4.33
C GLN A 78 -5.80 -7.10 5.33
N ILE A 79 -6.28 -6.40 6.35
CA ILE A 79 -5.45 -5.92 7.46
C ILE A 79 -6.12 -6.35 8.75
N ASP A 80 -5.38 -7.07 9.59
CA ASP A 80 -5.85 -7.51 10.91
C ASP A 80 -7.15 -8.32 10.83
N GLY A 81 -7.26 -9.17 9.82
CA GLY A 81 -8.43 -10.02 9.59
C GLY A 81 -9.63 -9.31 8.95
N GLN A 82 -9.52 -8.03 8.66
CA GLN A 82 -10.59 -7.25 8.06
C GLN A 82 -10.28 -6.93 6.61
N GLU A 83 -11.25 -7.13 5.72
CA GLU A 83 -11.12 -6.84 4.29
C GLU A 83 -11.59 -5.43 3.95
N PHE A 84 -10.85 -4.79 3.05
CA PHE A 84 -11.15 -3.46 2.54
C PHE A 84 -11.05 -3.48 1.01
N ASN A 85 -12.03 -2.90 0.34
CA ASN A 85 -11.97 -2.65 -1.09
C ASN A 85 -11.53 -1.20 -1.29
N VAL A 86 -10.38 -0.99 -1.91
CA VAL A 86 -9.75 0.32 -1.99
C VAL A 86 -9.23 0.62 -3.40
N PRO A 87 -9.18 1.90 -3.79
CA PRO A 87 -8.48 2.30 -5.00
C PRO A 87 -6.99 1.97 -4.87
N VAL A 88 -6.44 1.38 -5.91
CA VAL A 88 -5.02 1.02 -6.00
C VAL A 88 -4.40 1.74 -7.18
N VAL A 89 -3.35 2.50 -6.91
CA VAL A 89 -2.59 3.19 -7.95
C VAL A 89 -1.51 2.24 -8.47
N VAL A 90 -1.51 2.00 -9.77
CA VAL A 90 -0.60 1.06 -10.42
C VAL A 90 0.21 1.78 -11.48
N GLY A 91 1.51 1.60 -11.47
CA GLY A 91 2.41 2.19 -12.44
C GLY A 91 3.75 1.49 -12.51
N ASP A 92 4.43 1.64 -13.67
CA ASP A 92 5.71 0.97 -13.92
C ASP A 92 6.86 1.55 -13.10
N GLU A 93 6.71 2.79 -12.62
CA GLU A 93 7.76 3.48 -11.87
C GLU A 93 7.63 3.34 -10.36
N ILE A 94 6.58 2.67 -9.88
CA ILE A 94 6.40 2.44 -8.45
C ILE A 94 7.34 1.31 -8.03
N PRO A 95 8.31 1.57 -7.15
CA PRO A 95 9.38 0.60 -6.89
C PRO A 95 8.95 -0.55 -5.99
N GLU A 96 7.91 -0.35 -5.18
CA GLU A 96 7.44 -1.35 -4.21
C GLU A 96 6.00 -1.06 -3.80
N ILE A 97 5.41 -1.98 -3.07
CA ILE A 97 4.06 -1.81 -2.55
C ILE A 97 4.10 -0.75 -1.45
N ILE A 98 3.24 0.26 -1.58
CA ILE A 98 3.19 1.41 -0.70
C ILE A 98 1.79 1.54 -0.11
N ILE A 99 1.71 1.76 1.21
CA ILE A 99 0.47 2.16 1.88
C ILE A 99 0.56 3.62 2.28
N GLY A 100 -0.51 4.37 2.05
CA GLY A 100 -0.53 5.80 2.18
C GLY A 100 -1.41 6.34 3.30
N MET A 101 -1.61 7.64 3.26
CA MET A 101 -2.28 8.42 4.32
C MET A 101 -3.74 8.06 4.54
N GLU A 102 -4.44 7.56 3.51
CA GLU A 102 -5.88 7.28 3.66
C GLU A 102 -6.17 6.30 4.79
N TRP A 103 -5.28 5.33 5.05
CA TRP A 103 -5.45 4.39 6.16
C TRP A 103 -5.47 5.07 7.51
N LEU A 104 -4.78 6.21 7.64
CA LEU A 104 -4.64 6.92 8.92
C LEU A 104 -5.87 7.75 9.31
N LYS A 105 -6.87 7.82 8.44
CA LYS A 105 -8.16 8.43 8.78
C LYS A 105 -8.97 7.55 9.74
N THR A 106 -8.77 6.24 9.69
CA THR A 106 -9.50 5.28 10.50
C THR A 106 -8.63 4.37 11.35
N LYS A 107 -7.30 4.40 11.15
CA LYS A 107 -6.34 3.58 11.87
C LYS A 107 -5.28 4.46 12.52
N ARG A 108 -4.91 4.09 13.74
CA ARG A 108 -3.84 4.80 14.46
C ARG A 108 -2.48 4.22 14.06
N LEU A 109 -1.61 5.10 13.62
CA LEU A 109 -0.20 4.77 13.40
C LEU A 109 0.61 5.19 14.62
N VAL A 110 1.40 4.27 15.15
CA VAL A 110 2.40 4.57 16.17
C VAL A 110 3.76 4.16 15.65
N VAL A 111 4.68 5.13 15.58
CA VAL A 111 6.07 4.89 15.24
C VAL A 111 6.92 5.48 16.35
N ASP A 112 7.42 4.62 17.22
CA ASP A 112 8.30 4.97 18.31
C ASP A 112 9.57 4.12 18.20
N LEU A 113 10.57 4.65 17.53
CA LEU A 113 11.82 3.92 17.28
C LEU A 113 12.67 3.78 18.54
N VAL A 114 12.50 4.67 19.50
CA VAL A 114 13.21 4.59 20.78
C VAL A 114 12.74 3.39 21.58
N ALA A 115 11.43 3.18 21.65
CA ALA A 115 10.83 2.05 22.34
C ALA A 115 10.72 0.78 21.48
N GLY A 116 10.97 0.90 20.18
CA GLY A 116 10.79 -0.23 19.24
C GLY A 116 9.34 -0.58 18.99
N ILE A 117 8.44 0.41 19.09
CA ILE A 117 7.01 0.18 18.90
C ILE A 117 6.60 0.71 17.54
N LEU A 118 6.12 -0.19 16.69
CA LEU A 118 5.59 0.13 15.36
C LEU A 118 4.26 -0.59 15.22
N SER A 119 3.16 0.17 15.18
CA SER A 119 1.83 -0.43 15.12
C SER A 119 0.89 0.38 14.24
N LEU A 120 -0.06 -0.32 13.65
CA LEU A 120 -1.13 0.25 12.83
C LEU A 120 -2.45 -0.43 13.21
N GLY A 121 -3.43 0.37 13.64
CA GLY A 121 -4.71 -0.22 14.04
C GLY A 121 -5.71 0.69 14.76
#